data_5028b805fc619ceb44124c7a3aeee576
#
_entry.id   5028b805fc619ceb44124c7a3aeee576
#
_cell.length_a   1.000
_cell.length_b   1.000
_cell.length_c   1.000
_cell.angle_alpha   90.00
_cell.angle_beta   90.00
_cell.angle_gamma   90.00
#
_symmetry.space_group_name_H-M   'P 1'
#
loop_
_entity.id
_entity.type
_entity.pdbx_description
1 polymer ?
#
loop_
_entity_poly.entity_id
_entity_poly.type
_entity_poly.pdbx_seq_one_letter_code
_entity_poly.pdbx_strand_id
1 'polypeptide(L)'
;MNPGLSRRFKIEDAFNFEDFDDNELLKILNLKLNSQNLGATEQAKKVAIEMLSRGRNRPNFGNAGEVENLISEAKARSVRRRQQIPAQERPRDIIFEPQDFDPNHNRSENAATNLAKLFEDVVGCGDIVKQLSNYQQIAAVCKARDMDPREQIPTNFVFTGPPGQ
;
A
#
# COMPACT_ATOMS: atom_id res chain seq x y z
N MET A 1 27.05 12.90 11.89
CA MET A 1 26.55 14.14 12.52
C MET A 1 27.68 15.17 12.50
N ASN A 2 27.38 16.44 12.20
CA ASN A 2 28.40 17.49 12.13
C ASN A 2 28.92 17.79 13.55
N PRO A 3 30.26 17.72 13.81
CA PRO A 3 30.83 17.93 15.15
C PRO A 3 30.52 19.31 15.77
N GLY A 4 30.24 20.30 14.94
CA GLY A 4 29.86 21.66 15.40
C GLY A 4 28.45 21.76 15.97
N LEU A 5 27.53 20.89 15.51
CA LEU A 5 26.15 20.84 15.98
C LEU A 5 26.02 20.10 17.32
N SER A 6 26.77 19.00 17.49
CA SER A 6 26.75 18.20 18.73
C SER A 6 27.26 18.94 19.96
N ARG A 7 28.09 19.99 19.78
CA ARG A 7 28.54 20.86 20.89
C ARG A 7 27.50 21.90 21.32
N ARG A 8 26.55 22.26 20.43
CA ARG A 8 25.53 23.29 20.70
C ARG A 8 24.19 22.72 21.12
N PHE A 9 23.87 21.51 20.67
CA PHE A 9 22.63 20.82 20.96
C PHE A 9 22.95 19.46 21.58
N LYS A 10 22.54 19.27 22.82
CA LYS A 10 22.64 17.96 23.47
C LYS A 10 21.53 17.08 22.96
N ILE A 11 21.90 15.91 22.47
CA ILE A 11 20.93 14.91 21.96
C ILE A 11 19.97 14.44 23.07
N GLU A 12 20.44 14.45 24.31
CA GLU A 12 19.65 14.11 25.51
C GLU A 12 18.46 15.05 25.76
N ASP A 13 18.58 16.30 25.28
CA ASP A 13 17.51 17.30 25.40
C ASP A 13 16.62 17.36 24.14
N ALA A 14 16.79 16.47 23.17
CA ALA A 14 16.00 16.45 21.94
C ALA A 14 14.61 15.88 22.17
N PHE A 15 13.60 16.56 21.66
CA PHE A 15 12.26 16.01 21.57
C PHE A 15 12.24 14.88 20.52
N ASN A 16 11.81 13.70 20.94
CA ASN A 16 11.63 12.59 20.02
C ASN A 16 10.22 12.66 19.42
N PHE A 17 10.14 12.68 18.11
CA PHE A 17 8.89 12.57 17.37
C PHE A 17 8.81 11.16 16.77
N GLU A 18 7.81 10.41 17.20
CA GLU A 18 7.53 9.09 16.65
C GLU A 18 6.80 9.22 15.29
N ASP A 19 6.85 8.17 14.50
CA ASP A 19 6.09 8.11 13.27
C ASP A 19 4.59 8.08 13.57
N PHE A 20 3.79 8.77 12.74
CA PHE A 20 2.35 8.82 12.90
C PHE A 20 1.70 7.45 12.76
N ASP A 21 0.70 7.20 13.60
CA ASP A 21 -0.17 6.04 13.48
C ASP A 21 -1.16 6.16 12.30
N ASP A 22 -1.92 5.09 12.02
CA ASP A 22 -2.87 5.06 10.90
C ASP A 22 -4.00 6.08 11.06
N ASN A 23 -4.44 6.35 12.30
CA ASN A 23 -5.49 7.34 12.58
C ASN A 23 -4.97 8.75 12.38
N GLU A 24 -3.74 9.02 12.77
CA GLU A 24 -3.07 10.30 12.57
C GLU A 24 -2.82 10.56 11.08
N LEU A 25 -2.32 9.54 10.35
CA LEU A 25 -2.16 9.61 8.90
C LEU A 25 -3.50 9.85 8.19
N LEU A 26 -4.59 9.24 8.66
CA LEU A 26 -5.93 9.48 8.11
C LEU A 26 -6.40 10.92 8.36
N LYS A 27 -6.14 11.48 9.54
CA LYS A 27 -6.43 12.89 9.84
C LYS A 27 -5.65 13.81 8.92
N ILE A 28 -4.35 13.55 8.73
CA ILE A 28 -3.49 14.33 7.83
C ILE A 28 -4.00 14.23 6.39
N LEU A 29 -4.34 13.03 5.93
CA LEU A 29 -4.92 12.82 4.59
C LEU A 29 -6.19 13.66 4.40
N ASN A 30 -7.13 13.60 5.34
CA ASN A 30 -8.37 14.38 5.25
C ASN A 30 -8.10 15.89 5.26
N LEU A 31 -7.20 16.39 6.10
CA LEU A 31 -6.81 17.80 6.13
C LEU A 31 -6.21 18.24 4.79
N LYS A 32 -5.33 17.44 4.20
CA LYS A 32 -4.69 17.75 2.91
C LYS A 32 -5.68 17.69 1.74
N LEU A 33 -6.61 16.73 1.74
CA LEU A 33 -7.67 16.65 0.74
C LEU A 33 -8.58 17.88 0.82
N ASN A 34 -9.05 18.23 2.01
CA ASN A 34 -9.92 19.38 2.23
C ASN A 34 -9.25 20.71 1.82
N SER A 35 -7.98 20.91 2.17
CA SER A 35 -7.22 22.10 1.82
C SER A 35 -7.07 22.32 0.31
N GLN A 36 -7.21 21.25 -0.48
CA GLN A 36 -7.08 21.25 -1.93
C GLN A 36 -8.43 21.09 -2.66
N ASN A 37 -9.57 21.14 -1.93
CA ASN A 37 -10.91 20.90 -2.45
C ASN A 37 -11.03 19.55 -3.19
N LEU A 38 -10.42 18.50 -2.63
CA LEU A 38 -10.43 17.14 -3.16
C LEU A 38 -11.27 16.25 -2.26
N GLY A 39 -12.00 15.31 -2.86
CA GLY A 39 -12.72 14.24 -2.17
C GLY A 39 -12.03 12.89 -2.35
N ALA A 40 -12.36 11.94 -1.47
CA ALA A 40 -12.02 10.53 -1.63
C ALA A 40 -13.13 9.66 -1.04
N THR A 41 -13.44 8.54 -1.68
CA THR A 41 -14.38 7.57 -1.13
C THR A 41 -13.79 6.93 0.14
N GLU A 42 -14.62 6.39 1.03
CA GLU A 42 -14.13 5.74 2.25
C GLU A 42 -13.24 4.53 1.92
N GLN A 43 -13.54 3.81 0.86
CA GLN A 43 -12.67 2.71 0.37
C GLN A 43 -11.33 3.24 -0.12
N ALA A 44 -11.32 4.37 -0.85
CA ALA A 44 -10.09 5.00 -1.31
C ALA A 44 -9.21 5.43 -0.14
N LYS A 45 -9.79 6.01 0.91
CA LYS A 45 -9.07 6.38 2.13
C LYS A 45 -8.45 5.17 2.82
N LYS A 46 -9.18 4.04 2.93
CA LYS A 46 -8.64 2.79 3.48
C LYS A 46 -7.43 2.30 2.69
N VAL A 47 -7.53 2.28 1.35
CA VAL A 47 -6.43 1.88 0.48
C VAL A 47 -5.23 2.83 0.64
N ALA A 48 -5.46 4.14 0.74
CA ALA A 48 -4.40 5.11 0.97
C ALA A 48 -3.66 4.85 2.30
N ILE A 49 -4.39 4.60 3.40
CA ILE A 49 -3.79 4.29 4.70
C ILE A 49 -3.06 2.95 4.66
N GLU A 50 -3.60 1.91 4.03
CA GLU A 50 -2.88 0.64 3.83
C GLU A 50 -1.54 0.83 3.10
N MET A 51 -1.48 1.69 2.10
CA MET A 51 -0.23 2.01 1.38
C MET A 51 0.77 2.74 2.26
N LEU A 52 0.32 3.74 3.02
CA LEU A 52 1.16 4.50 3.95
C LEU A 52 1.69 3.61 5.08
N SER A 53 0.85 2.75 5.65
CA SER A 53 1.23 1.79 6.70
C SER A 53 2.29 0.81 6.21
N ARG A 54 2.18 0.29 4.98
CA ARG A 54 3.25 -0.51 4.36
C ARG A 54 4.54 0.29 4.15
N GLY A 55 4.41 1.58 3.82
CA GLY A 55 5.54 2.50 3.66
C GLY A 55 6.29 2.77 4.95
N ARG A 56 5.59 2.79 6.10
CA ARG A 56 6.15 3.04 7.44
C ARG A 56 7.26 2.07 7.82
N ASN A 57 7.21 0.83 7.34
CA ASN A 57 8.27 -0.16 7.56
C ASN A 57 9.58 0.12 6.80
N ARG A 58 9.62 1.17 5.97
CA ARG A 58 10.84 1.58 5.25
C ARG A 58 11.65 2.55 6.10
N PRO A 59 12.98 2.47 6.08
CA PRO A 59 13.80 3.48 6.73
C PRO A 59 13.53 4.86 6.11
N ASN A 60 13.50 5.89 6.95
CA ASN A 60 13.24 7.28 6.56
C ASN A 60 11.82 7.52 5.99
N PHE A 61 10.80 6.92 6.59
CA PHE A 61 9.42 7.22 6.25
C PHE A 61 9.13 8.71 6.50
N GLY A 62 8.65 9.39 5.46
CA GLY A 62 8.47 10.85 5.46
C GLY A 62 7.16 11.34 6.08
N ASN A 63 6.39 10.48 6.75
CA ASN A 63 5.15 10.84 7.46
C ASN A 63 4.18 11.69 6.61
N ALA A 64 3.97 12.96 6.99
CA ALA A 64 3.09 13.88 6.26
C ALA A 64 3.54 14.17 4.82
N GLY A 65 4.84 14.06 4.53
CA GLY A 65 5.40 14.16 3.19
C GLY A 65 4.97 13.01 2.29
N GLU A 66 4.93 11.79 2.83
CA GLU A 66 4.43 10.62 2.08
C GLU A 66 2.94 10.74 1.75
N VAL A 67 2.14 11.35 2.62
CA VAL A 67 0.73 11.65 2.32
C VAL A 67 0.62 12.62 1.14
N GLU A 68 1.46 13.66 1.07
CA GLU A 68 1.48 14.60 -0.06
C GLU A 68 1.91 13.94 -1.37
N ASN A 69 2.94 13.09 -1.33
CA ASN A 69 3.39 12.32 -2.47
C ASN A 69 2.27 11.42 -2.98
N LEU A 70 1.62 10.69 -2.08
CA LEU A 70 0.52 9.79 -2.42
C LEU A 70 -0.67 10.52 -3.05
N ILE A 71 -1.06 11.70 -2.52
CA ILE A 71 -2.11 12.54 -3.10
C ILE A 71 -1.69 13.02 -4.49
N SER A 72 -0.44 13.40 -4.69
CA SER A 72 0.07 13.88 -5.98
C SER A 72 0.01 12.79 -7.05
N GLU A 73 0.39 11.56 -6.69
CA GLU A 73 0.24 10.40 -7.58
C GLU A 73 -1.23 10.08 -7.87
N ALA A 74 -2.10 10.12 -6.85
CA ALA A 74 -3.52 9.88 -7.01
C ALA A 74 -4.16 10.92 -7.94
N LYS A 75 -3.76 12.18 -7.89
CA LYS A 75 -4.21 13.22 -8.84
C LYS A 75 -3.85 12.84 -10.28
N ALA A 76 -2.60 12.46 -10.53
CA ALA A 76 -2.16 12.10 -11.88
C ALA A 76 -2.96 10.90 -12.42
N ARG A 77 -3.22 9.88 -11.58
CA ARG A 77 -4.02 8.70 -11.96
C ARG A 77 -5.50 9.07 -12.18
N SER A 78 -6.08 9.88 -11.29
CA SER A 78 -7.46 10.37 -11.42
C SER A 78 -7.66 11.18 -12.70
N VAL A 79 -6.72 12.04 -13.08
CA VAL A 79 -6.77 12.78 -14.35
C VAL A 79 -6.82 11.81 -15.53
N ARG A 80 -5.95 10.80 -15.56
CA ARG A 80 -5.93 9.78 -16.64
C ARG A 80 -7.25 9.01 -16.70
N ARG A 81 -7.79 8.57 -15.57
CA ARG A 81 -9.09 7.88 -15.49
C ARG A 81 -10.22 8.75 -16.02
N ARG A 82 -10.26 10.03 -15.62
CA ARG A 82 -11.28 10.98 -16.03
C ARG A 82 -11.18 11.35 -17.52
N GLN A 83 -10.01 11.29 -18.13
CA GLN A 83 -9.86 11.50 -19.57
C GLN A 83 -10.57 10.45 -20.42
N GLN A 84 -10.80 9.25 -19.87
CA GLN A 84 -11.56 8.19 -20.54
C GLN A 84 -13.08 8.44 -20.54
N ILE A 85 -13.57 9.38 -19.72
CA ILE A 85 -14.98 9.78 -19.65
C ILE A 85 -15.21 10.92 -20.62
N PRO A 86 -16.30 10.89 -21.42
CA PRO A 86 -16.66 12.00 -22.30
C PRO A 86 -16.75 13.33 -21.53
N ALA A 87 -16.28 14.42 -22.13
CA ALA A 87 -16.15 15.70 -21.45
C ALA A 87 -17.48 16.21 -20.83
N GLN A 88 -18.62 15.86 -21.44
CA GLN A 88 -19.96 16.25 -21.00
C GLN A 88 -20.43 15.50 -19.75
N GLU A 89 -19.88 14.30 -19.50
CA GLU A 89 -20.25 13.42 -18.37
C GLU A 89 -19.25 13.49 -17.20
N ARG A 90 -18.18 14.29 -17.35
CA ARG A 90 -17.16 14.38 -16.29
C ARG A 90 -17.71 15.09 -15.07
N PRO A 91 -17.66 14.45 -13.87
CA PRO A 91 -18.01 15.13 -12.63
C PRO A 91 -17.15 16.38 -12.44
N ARG A 92 -17.73 17.47 -11.90
CA ARG A 92 -16.99 18.70 -11.62
C ARG A 92 -16.00 18.49 -10.48
N ASP A 93 -16.41 17.77 -9.46
CA ASP A 93 -15.59 17.49 -8.29
C ASP A 93 -14.62 16.34 -8.55
N ILE A 94 -13.43 16.46 -8.00
CA ILE A 94 -12.44 15.39 -8.05
C ILE A 94 -12.63 14.53 -6.80
N ILE A 95 -13.19 13.34 -7.00
CA ILE A 95 -13.34 12.32 -5.97
C ILE A 95 -12.40 11.16 -6.33
N PHE A 96 -11.46 10.88 -5.44
CA PHE A 96 -10.55 9.77 -5.61
C PHE A 96 -11.23 8.43 -5.33
N GLU A 97 -10.93 7.46 -6.18
CA GLU A 97 -11.32 6.08 -6.08
C GLU A 97 -10.14 5.21 -5.61
N PRO A 98 -10.36 3.98 -5.11
CA PRO A 98 -9.29 3.10 -4.66
C PRO A 98 -8.14 2.94 -5.65
N GLN A 99 -8.46 2.79 -6.96
CA GLN A 99 -7.46 2.65 -8.03
C GLN A 99 -6.61 3.89 -8.26
N ASP A 100 -7.05 5.06 -7.82
CA ASP A 100 -6.25 6.28 -7.92
C ASP A 100 -5.09 6.24 -6.91
N PHE A 101 -5.26 5.61 -5.75
CA PHE A 101 -4.19 5.39 -4.77
C PHE A 101 -3.38 4.13 -5.09
N ASP A 102 -4.00 2.97 -5.23
CA ASP A 102 -3.34 1.71 -5.61
C ASP A 102 -4.01 1.10 -6.84
N PRO A 103 -3.36 1.11 -8.03
CA PRO A 103 -3.91 0.45 -9.23
C PRO A 103 -4.21 -1.04 -9.04
N ASN A 104 -3.57 -1.65 -8.06
CA ASN A 104 -3.72 -3.07 -7.74
C ASN A 104 -4.43 -3.30 -6.40
N HIS A 105 -5.32 -2.40 -5.98
CA HIS A 105 -6.06 -2.52 -4.72
C HIS A 105 -6.87 -3.82 -4.61
N ASN A 106 -7.27 -4.43 -5.74
CA ASN A 106 -8.03 -5.69 -5.82
C ASN A 106 -7.11 -6.94 -5.82
N ARG A 107 -5.84 -6.81 -5.42
CA ARG A 107 -4.88 -7.94 -5.46
C ARG A 107 -5.40 -9.19 -4.76
N SER A 108 -6.09 -9.02 -3.62
CA SER A 108 -6.65 -10.14 -2.86
C SER A 108 -7.82 -10.83 -3.57
N GLU A 109 -8.65 -10.07 -4.29
CA GLU A 109 -9.79 -10.61 -5.05
C GLU A 109 -9.31 -11.34 -6.31
N ASN A 110 -8.26 -10.81 -6.94
CA ASN A 110 -7.66 -11.38 -8.15
C ASN A 110 -6.54 -12.40 -7.85
N ALA A 111 -6.19 -12.62 -6.59
CA ALA A 111 -5.04 -13.44 -6.23
C ALA A 111 -5.17 -14.89 -6.73
N ALA A 112 -6.34 -15.51 -6.57
CA ALA A 112 -6.59 -16.87 -7.03
C ALA A 112 -6.54 -16.98 -8.56
N THR A 113 -7.12 -16.00 -9.27
CA THR A 113 -7.13 -15.96 -10.74
C THR A 113 -5.72 -15.68 -11.30
N ASN A 114 -4.96 -14.79 -10.63
CA ASN A 114 -3.59 -14.49 -11.01
C ASN A 114 -2.66 -15.67 -10.78
N LEU A 115 -2.84 -16.41 -9.67
CA LEU A 115 -2.06 -17.60 -9.39
C LEU A 115 -2.28 -18.66 -10.47
N ALA A 116 -3.54 -18.94 -10.84
CA ALA A 116 -3.86 -19.90 -11.89
C ALA A 116 -3.21 -19.51 -13.23
N LYS A 117 -3.28 -18.23 -13.62
CA LYS A 117 -2.67 -17.72 -14.87
C LYS A 117 -1.13 -17.79 -14.85
N LEU A 118 -0.50 -17.50 -13.72
CA LEU A 118 0.97 -17.52 -13.60
C LEU A 118 1.55 -18.94 -13.79
N PHE A 119 0.77 -19.97 -13.47
CA PHE A 119 1.21 -21.35 -13.54
C PHE A 119 0.50 -22.16 -14.63
N GLU A 120 -0.29 -21.51 -15.51
CA GLU A 120 -1.04 -22.16 -16.59
C GLU A 120 -0.13 -22.92 -17.55
N ASP A 121 1.03 -22.35 -17.88
CA ASP A 121 2.01 -22.92 -18.82
C ASP A 121 3.13 -23.72 -18.11
N VAL A 122 3.06 -23.90 -16.77
CA VAL A 122 4.12 -24.56 -16.00
C VAL A 122 3.71 -25.97 -15.60
N VAL A 123 4.41 -26.96 -16.12
CA VAL A 123 4.14 -28.39 -15.86
C VAL A 123 4.82 -28.83 -14.56
N GLY A 124 4.11 -29.60 -13.73
CA GLY A 124 4.68 -30.20 -12.52
C GLY A 124 4.60 -29.37 -11.25
N CYS A 125 4.04 -28.17 -11.28
CA CYS A 125 3.95 -27.24 -10.13
C CYS A 125 2.66 -27.38 -9.30
N GLY A 126 1.87 -28.43 -9.48
CA GLY A 126 0.56 -28.58 -8.83
C GLY A 126 0.59 -28.48 -7.30
N ASP A 127 1.59 -29.05 -6.65
CA ASP A 127 1.73 -28.98 -5.18
C ASP A 127 2.18 -27.59 -4.71
N ILE A 128 3.03 -26.90 -5.49
CA ILE A 128 3.44 -25.53 -5.23
C ILE A 128 2.22 -24.61 -5.32
N VAL A 129 1.41 -24.75 -6.37
CA VAL A 129 0.18 -23.95 -6.55
C VAL A 129 -0.80 -24.17 -5.39
N LYS A 130 -0.99 -25.43 -4.94
CA LYS A 130 -1.82 -25.72 -3.77
C LYS A 130 -1.29 -25.05 -2.51
N GLN A 131 0.01 -25.12 -2.27
CA GLN A 131 0.63 -24.52 -1.09
C GLN A 131 0.51 -22.99 -1.12
N LEU A 132 0.74 -22.36 -2.26
CA LEU A 132 0.56 -20.91 -2.43
C LEU A 132 -0.91 -20.49 -2.25
N SER A 133 -1.87 -21.30 -2.75
CA SER A 133 -3.31 -21.08 -2.53
C SER A 133 -3.67 -21.14 -1.04
N ASN A 134 -3.11 -22.11 -0.30
CA ASN A 134 -3.30 -22.18 1.15
C ASN A 134 -2.76 -20.95 1.87
N TYR A 135 -1.58 -20.45 1.49
CA TYR A 135 -1.03 -19.22 2.06
C TYR A 135 -1.90 -18.00 1.77
N GLN A 136 -2.49 -17.92 0.58
CA GLN A 136 -3.46 -16.87 0.24
C GLN A 136 -4.70 -16.92 1.14
N GLN A 137 -5.22 -18.10 1.43
CA GLN A 137 -6.36 -18.28 2.34
C GLN A 137 -5.99 -17.88 3.77
N ILE A 138 -4.82 -18.32 4.26
CA ILE A 138 -4.31 -17.93 5.58
C ILE A 138 -4.17 -16.40 5.66
N ALA A 139 -3.59 -15.76 4.65
CA ALA A 139 -3.45 -14.31 4.61
C ALA A 139 -4.81 -13.58 4.66
N ALA A 140 -5.81 -14.10 3.94
CA ALA A 140 -7.17 -13.55 3.95
C ALA A 140 -7.83 -13.69 5.33
N VAL A 141 -7.66 -14.83 5.99
CA VAL A 141 -8.18 -15.06 7.36
C VAL A 141 -7.48 -14.18 8.38
N CYS A 142 -6.15 -14.05 8.31
CA CYS A 142 -5.39 -13.17 9.19
C CYS A 142 -5.86 -11.72 9.02
N LYS A 143 -6.00 -11.25 7.78
CA LYS A 143 -6.51 -9.90 7.49
C LYS A 143 -7.92 -9.67 8.04
N ALA A 144 -8.81 -10.67 7.94
CA ALA A 144 -10.17 -10.58 8.47
C ALA A 144 -10.22 -10.55 10.01
N ARG A 145 -9.18 -11.07 10.67
CA ARG A 145 -9.06 -11.13 12.13
C ARG A 145 -8.11 -10.08 12.72
N ASP A 146 -7.64 -9.15 11.88
CA ASP A 146 -6.66 -8.12 12.27
C ASP A 146 -5.35 -8.70 12.86
N MET A 147 -4.93 -9.88 12.32
CA MET A 147 -3.71 -10.58 12.70
C MET A 147 -2.61 -10.34 11.65
N ASP A 148 -1.34 -10.32 12.07
CA ASP A 148 -0.22 -10.23 11.13
C ASP A 148 -0.02 -11.56 10.38
N PRO A 149 -0.20 -11.61 9.04
CA PRO A 149 0.01 -12.84 8.28
C PRO A 149 1.47 -13.35 8.32
N ARG A 150 2.44 -12.50 8.64
CA ARG A 150 3.87 -12.87 8.70
C ARG A 150 4.20 -13.87 9.80
N GLU A 151 3.37 -13.94 10.84
CA GLU A 151 3.51 -14.93 11.90
C GLU A 151 3.09 -16.35 11.46
N GLN A 152 2.24 -16.44 10.43
CA GLN A 152 1.62 -17.68 9.97
C GLN A 152 2.14 -18.15 8.61
N ILE A 153 2.76 -17.27 7.84
CA ILE A 153 3.23 -17.54 6.48
C ILE A 153 4.74 -17.33 6.43
N PRO A 154 5.52 -18.29 5.92
CA PRO A 154 6.95 -18.09 5.69
C PRO A 154 7.21 -16.87 4.79
N THR A 155 8.15 -16.03 5.17
CA THR A 155 8.55 -14.86 4.36
C THR A 155 9.59 -15.21 3.31
N ASN A 156 10.26 -16.36 3.46
CA ASN A 156 11.30 -16.85 2.56
C ASN A 156 10.94 -18.23 2.04
N PHE A 157 11.12 -18.44 0.74
CA PHE A 157 10.88 -19.72 0.06
C PHE A 157 12.17 -20.16 -0.62
N VAL A 158 12.47 -21.45 -0.50
CA VAL A 158 13.58 -22.10 -1.21
C VAL A 158 12.96 -23.09 -2.18
N PHE A 159 13.28 -22.94 -3.45
CA PHE A 159 12.90 -23.87 -4.50
C PHE A 159 14.09 -24.78 -4.78
N THR A 160 13.87 -26.09 -4.68
CA THR A 160 14.85 -27.11 -4.99
C THR A 160 14.34 -27.98 -6.13
N GLY A 161 15.20 -28.29 -7.09
CA GLY A 161 14.83 -29.14 -8.22
C GLY A 161 16.06 -29.64 -8.96
N PRO A 162 15.93 -30.63 -9.83
CA PRO A 162 17.03 -31.07 -10.68
C PRO A 162 17.42 -29.97 -11.67
N PRO A 163 18.69 -29.97 -12.14
CA PRO A 163 19.15 -29.01 -13.14
C PRO A 163 18.31 -29.08 -14.42
N GLY A 164 17.83 -27.94 -14.91
CA GLY A 164 17.09 -27.85 -16.19
C GLY A 164 15.56 -27.82 -16.08
N GLN A 165 15.04 -27.63 -14.88
CA GLN A 165 13.62 -27.29 -14.66
C GLN A 165 13.41 -25.83 -14.34
#